data_c19ef1897a44d2cd8941a9e3ad2a527b
#
_entry.id   c19ef1897a44d2cd8941a9e3ad2a527b
#
_cell.length_a   1.000
_cell.length_b   1.000
_cell.length_c   1.000
_cell.angle_alpha   90.00
_cell.angle_beta   90.00
_cell.angle_gamma   90.00
#
_symmetry.space_group_name_H-M   'P 1'
#
loop_
_entity.id
_entity.type
_entity.pdbx_description
1 polymer ?
#
loop_
_entity_poly.entity_id
_entity_poly.type
_entity_poly.pdbx_seq_one_letter_code
_entity_poly.pdbx_strand_id
1 'polypeptide(L)'
;SIALKYPSLSPNFSKIRQLNPNGFLLGNLGAGHSYSNFNVAQQMIDANAMELHLNVSQELVMPEGDTEFMWKDNIREIVNSSSFPLLVKGVGQGLTPMTIKELADIGVKYIDLSGKGGTNFIEIENRRRKQKELAFLQDIGMTTAQSLVAAKLVDEDISFTASGGIRNSLDIVKCLVLGADNVGISGLFLHILL
;
A
#
# COMPACT_ATOMS: atom_id res chain seq x y z
N SER A 1 -5.96 -10.07 6.33
CA SER A 1 -7.38 -9.69 6.50
C SER A 1 -8.04 -10.54 7.57
N ILE A 2 -8.94 -9.94 8.35
CA ILE A 2 -9.70 -10.66 9.40
C ILE A 2 -10.55 -11.80 8.82
N ALA A 3 -11.06 -11.66 7.60
CA ALA A 3 -11.84 -12.72 6.95
C ALA A 3 -11.02 -13.96 6.56
N LEU A 4 -9.70 -13.84 6.43
CA LEU A 4 -8.82 -15.00 6.26
C LEU A 4 -8.73 -15.81 7.57
N LYS A 5 -8.76 -15.13 8.71
CA LYS A 5 -8.75 -15.76 10.03
C LYS A 5 -10.13 -16.31 10.43
N TYR A 6 -11.19 -15.59 10.04
CA TYR A 6 -12.59 -15.92 10.35
C TYR A 6 -13.42 -15.95 9.07
N PRO A 7 -13.49 -17.10 8.34
CA PRO A 7 -14.17 -17.20 7.05
C PRO A 7 -15.65 -16.82 7.07
N SER A 8 -16.31 -16.91 8.22
CA SER A 8 -17.72 -16.47 8.39
C SER A 8 -17.92 -14.97 8.11
N LEU A 9 -16.85 -14.17 8.10
CA LEU A 9 -16.88 -12.74 7.77
C LEU A 9 -16.74 -12.47 6.26
N SER A 10 -16.45 -13.48 5.44
CA SER A 10 -16.26 -13.32 3.99
C SER A 10 -17.44 -12.64 3.28
N PRO A 11 -18.72 -12.90 3.64
CA PRO A 11 -19.86 -12.22 3.03
C PRO A 11 -19.84 -10.69 3.18
N ASN A 12 -19.24 -10.18 4.28
CA ASN A 12 -19.11 -8.74 4.48
C ASN A 12 -18.15 -8.08 3.48
N PHE A 13 -17.16 -8.84 3.01
CA PHE A 13 -16.18 -8.36 2.05
C PHE A 13 -16.66 -8.57 0.61
N SER A 14 -17.23 -9.74 0.29
CA SER A 14 -17.74 -10.05 -1.06
C SER A 14 -18.89 -9.12 -1.51
N LYS A 15 -19.59 -8.53 -0.56
CA LYS A 15 -20.65 -7.54 -0.84
C LYS A 15 -20.16 -6.36 -1.69
N ILE A 16 -18.87 -6.00 -1.64
CA ILE A 16 -18.33 -4.88 -2.42
C ILE A 16 -18.49 -5.12 -3.92
N ARG A 17 -18.28 -6.34 -4.41
CA ARG A 17 -18.47 -6.67 -5.83
C ARG A 17 -19.93 -6.58 -6.23
N GLN A 18 -20.84 -7.00 -5.35
CA GLN A 18 -22.29 -6.89 -5.60
C GLN A 18 -22.74 -5.42 -5.71
N LEU A 19 -22.17 -4.55 -4.87
CA LEU A 19 -22.49 -3.11 -4.88
C LEU A 19 -21.78 -2.34 -6.00
N ASN A 20 -20.69 -2.86 -6.52
CA ASN A 20 -19.89 -2.25 -7.60
C ASN A 20 -19.52 -3.30 -8.65
N PRO A 21 -20.51 -3.80 -9.42
CA PRO A 21 -20.30 -4.95 -10.32
C PRO A 21 -19.33 -4.65 -11.46
N ASN A 22 -19.25 -3.41 -11.90
CA ASN A 22 -18.42 -2.98 -13.05
C ASN A 22 -17.15 -2.22 -12.63
N GLY A 23 -16.96 -1.96 -11.34
CA GLY A 23 -15.80 -1.20 -10.86
C GLY A 23 -14.51 -2.03 -10.86
N PHE A 24 -13.39 -1.36 -11.08
CA PHE A 24 -12.08 -1.98 -10.88
C PHE A 24 -11.80 -2.05 -9.38
N LEU A 25 -11.74 -3.27 -8.85
CA LEU A 25 -11.52 -3.52 -7.42
C LEU A 25 -10.10 -4.00 -7.17
N LEU A 26 -9.46 -3.39 -6.17
CA LEU A 26 -8.18 -3.80 -5.61
C LEU A 26 -8.42 -4.43 -4.24
N GLY A 27 -7.98 -5.68 -4.04
CA GLY A 27 -7.87 -6.27 -2.71
C GLY A 27 -6.56 -5.83 -2.06
N ASN A 28 -6.45 -5.89 -0.73
CA ASN A 28 -5.24 -5.43 -0.03
C ASN A 28 -4.84 -6.39 1.10
N LEU A 29 -3.57 -6.84 1.08
CA LEU A 29 -2.95 -7.63 2.15
C LEU A 29 -1.52 -7.14 2.43
N GLY A 30 -1.03 -7.44 3.63
CA GLY A 30 0.37 -7.18 4.02
C GLY A 30 1.35 -8.16 3.39
N ALA A 31 2.60 -7.72 3.23
CA ALA A 31 3.68 -8.51 2.64
C ALA A 31 4.04 -9.81 3.39
N GLY A 32 3.61 -9.96 4.64
CA GLY A 32 3.77 -11.18 5.43
C GLY A 32 2.77 -12.30 5.09
N HIS A 33 1.74 -12.04 4.26
CA HIS A 33 0.79 -13.07 3.83
C HIS A 33 1.34 -13.91 2.68
N SER A 34 1.07 -15.22 2.69
CA SER A 34 1.45 -16.14 1.61
C SER A 34 0.65 -15.88 0.32
N TYR A 35 1.16 -16.36 -0.82
CA TYR A 35 0.42 -16.34 -2.09
C TYR A 35 -0.98 -16.97 -1.98
N SER A 36 -1.12 -18.08 -1.25
CA SER A 36 -2.43 -18.70 -1.02
C SER A 36 -3.44 -17.74 -0.39
N ASN A 37 -3.02 -16.92 0.58
CA ASN A 37 -3.85 -15.89 1.20
C ASN A 37 -4.25 -14.80 0.21
N PHE A 38 -3.33 -14.38 -0.66
CA PHE A 38 -3.62 -13.41 -1.73
C PHE A 38 -4.67 -13.95 -2.70
N ASN A 39 -4.54 -15.22 -3.12
CA ASN A 39 -5.51 -15.87 -4.01
C ASN A 39 -6.91 -15.95 -3.37
N VAL A 40 -6.98 -16.38 -2.11
CA VAL A 40 -8.27 -16.44 -1.37
C VAL A 40 -8.89 -15.05 -1.23
N ALA A 41 -8.09 -14.03 -0.91
CA ALA A 41 -8.60 -12.66 -0.76
C ALA A 41 -9.06 -12.07 -2.11
N GLN A 42 -8.34 -12.34 -3.20
CA GLN A 42 -8.73 -11.93 -4.54
C GLN A 42 -10.08 -12.53 -4.94
N GLN A 43 -10.24 -13.86 -4.75
CA GLN A 43 -11.48 -14.55 -5.07
C GLN A 43 -12.65 -14.11 -4.18
N MET A 44 -12.39 -13.84 -2.90
CA MET A 44 -13.42 -13.42 -1.94
C MET A 44 -14.19 -12.17 -2.37
N ILE A 45 -13.51 -11.20 -2.98
CA ILE A 45 -14.11 -9.94 -3.43
C ILE A 45 -14.19 -9.85 -4.96
N ASP A 46 -13.81 -10.91 -5.67
CA ASP A 46 -13.67 -10.90 -7.13
C ASP A 46 -12.86 -9.68 -7.60
N ALA A 47 -11.68 -9.50 -7.00
CA ALA A 47 -10.82 -8.36 -7.28
C ALA A 47 -10.17 -8.47 -8.66
N ASN A 48 -10.03 -7.33 -9.34
CA ASN A 48 -9.33 -7.25 -10.62
C ASN A 48 -7.82 -7.28 -10.47
N ALA A 49 -7.32 -6.82 -9.31
CA ALA A 49 -5.90 -6.83 -8.94
C ALA A 49 -5.76 -6.87 -7.41
N MET A 50 -4.53 -7.10 -6.92
CA MET A 50 -4.25 -7.09 -5.48
C MET A 50 -3.18 -6.06 -5.15
N GLU A 51 -3.35 -5.40 -4.00
CA GLU A 51 -2.32 -4.59 -3.37
C GLU A 51 -1.57 -5.41 -2.32
N LEU A 52 -0.26 -5.25 -2.30
CA LEU A 52 0.62 -5.77 -1.27
C LEU A 52 1.27 -4.58 -0.55
N HIS A 53 0.94 -4.37 0.72
CA HIS A 53 1.52 -3.24 1.45
C HIS A 53 2.77 -3.61 2.24
N LEU A 54 3.74 -2.66 2.21
CA LEU A 54 4.97 -2.68 2.97
C LEU A 54 4.82 -1.73 4.16
N ASN A 55 4.58 -2.25 5.36
CA ASN A 55 4.26 -1.46 6.54
C ASN A 55 5.29 -1.61 7.68
N VAL A 56 6.56 -1.81 7.34
CA VAL A 56 7.66 -2.02 8.31
C VAL A 56 7.64 -0.99 9.45
N SER A 57 7.57 0.29 9.11
CA SER A 57 7.59 1.36 10.11
C SER A 57 6.39 1.36 11.02
N GLN A 58 5.23 0.99 10.49
CA GLN A 58 4.00 0.85 11.28
C GLN A 58 4.11 -0.35 12.23
N GLU A 59 4.54 -1.51 11.71
CA GLU A 59 4.70 -2.75 12.51
C GLU A 59 5.70 -2.54 13.66
N LEU A 60 6.83 -1.87 13.42
CA LEU A 60 7.81 -1.55 14.45
C LEU A 60 7.24 -0.71 15.61
N VAL A 61 6.27 0.15 15.30
CA VAL A 61 5.66 1.04 16.30
C VAL A 61 4.41 0.42 16.93
N MET A 62 3.72 -0.46 16.23
CA MET A 62 2.52 -1.13 16.71
C MET A 62 2.85 -2.01 17.92
N PRO A 63 2.09 -1.92 19.05
CA PRO A 63 2.37 -2.72 20.25
C PRO A 63 2.37 -4.24 20.01
N GLU A 64 1.53 -4.69 19.09
CA GLU A 64 1.36 -6.09 18.65
C GLU A 64 1.99 -6.37 17.28
N GLY A 65 2.86 -5.47 16.81
CA GLY A 65 3.42 -5.53 15.47
C GLY A 65 4.41 -6.67 15.27
N ASP A 66 4.58 -7.05 14.01
CA ASP A 66 5.56 -8.04 13.60
C ASP A 66 6.97 -7.40 13.56
N THR A 67 7.97 -8.18 13.89
CA THR A 67 9.39 -7.77 13.85
C THR A 67 10.21 -8.56 12.83
N GLU A 68 9.59 -9.52 12.14
CA GLU A 68 10.22 -10.31 11.09
C GLU A 68 9.82 -9.78 9.71
N PHE A 69 10.75 -9.13 9.02
CA PHE A 69 10.50 -8.47 7.73
C PHE A 69 11.21 -9.15 6.56
N MET A 70 11.35 -10.47 6.58
CA MET A 70 11.95 -11.28 5.49
C MET A 70 11.01 -11.40 4.29
N TRP A 71 10.47 -10.26 3.80
CA TRP A 71 9.38 -10.25 2.83
C TRP A 71 9.82 -10.38 1.37
N LYS A 72 11.10 -10.14 1.05
CA LYS A 72 11.57 -10.08 -0.34
C LYS A 72 11.30 -11.39 -1.11
N ASP A 73 11.61 -12.52 -0.50
CA ASP A 73 11.39 -13.83 -1.14
C ASP A 73 9.90 -14.16 -1.24
N ASN A 74 9.12 -13.80 -0.23
CA ASN A 74 7.67 -13.95 -0.26
C ASN A 74 7.02 -13.09 -1.36
N ILE A 75 7.46 -11.83 -1.51
CA ILE A 75 6.98 -10.95 -2.59
C ILE A 75 7.33 -11.55 -3.95
N ARG A 76 8.55 -12.05 -4.13
CA ARG A 76 8.97 -12.74 -5.37
C ARG A 76 8.10 -13.93 -5.68
N GLU A 77 7.77 -14.77 -4.68
CA GLU A 77 6.86 -15.90 -4.84
C GLU A 77 5.47 -15.43 -5.29
N ILE A 78 4.91 -14.41 -4.63
CA ILE A 78 3.60 -13.86 -4.97
C ILE A 78 3.59 -13.31 -6.40
N VAL A 79 4.61 -12.51 -6.78
CA VAL A 79 4.74 -11.95 -8.13
C VAL A 79 4.77 -13.05 -9.19
N ASN A 80 5.57 -14.10 -8.98
CA ASN A 80 5.74 -15.18 -9.95
C ASN A 80 4.54 -16.12 -10.05
N SER A 81 3.76 -16.25 -8.97
CA SER A 81 2.64 -17.19 -8.89
C SER A 81 1.29 -16.57 -9.22
N SER A 82 1.17 -15.24 -9.14
CA SER A 82 -0.11 -14.55 -9.31
C SER A 82 -0.58 -14.57 -10.77
N SER A 83 -1.85 -14.91 -10.96
CA SER A 83 -2.56 -14.77 -12.24
C SER A 83 -3.22 -13.39 -12.41
N PHE A 84 -3.12 -12.52 -11.41
CA PHE A 84 -3.68 -11.18 -11.35
C PHE A 84 -2.58 -10.14 -11.19
N PRO A 85 -2.80 -8.88 -11.64
CA PRO A 85 -1.85 -7.81 -11.43
C PRO A 85 -1.60 -7.55 -9.93
N LEU A 86 -0.34 -7.32 -9.56
CA LEU A 86 0.06 -7.00 -8.19
C LEU A 86 0.63 -5.59 -8.12
N LEU A 87 0.04 -4.74 -7.27
CA LEU A 87 0.52 -3.40 -6.93
C LEU A 87 1.22 -3.46 -5.57
N VAL A 88 2.51 -3.20 -5.51
CA VAL A 88 3.22 -3.08 -4.23
C VAL A 88 3.15 -1.64 -3.75
N LYS A 89 2.82 -1.42 -2.47
CA LYS A 89 2.58 -0.07 -1.95
C LYS A 89 3.25 0.18 -0.60
N GLY A 90 3.61 1.45 -0.37
CA GLY A 90 3.93 1.94 0.96
C GLY A 90 2.67 2.19 1.81
N VAL A 91 2.88 2.70 3.02
CA VAL A 91 1.80 3.05 3.97
C VAL A 91 1.99 4.45 4.58
N GLY A 92 2.50 5.40 3.81
CA GLY A 92 2.60 6.80 4.21
C GLY A 92 4.02 7.28 4.55
N GLN A 93 5.05 6.53 4.18
CA GLN A 93 6.46 6.92 4.35
C GLN A 93 7.20 7.13 3.03
N GLY A 94 6.53 6.90 1.89
CA GLY A 94 7.19 6.87 0.60
C GLY A 94 8.10 5.65 0.42
N LEU A 95 8.69 5.54 -0.77
CA LEU A 95 9.65 4.48 -1.09
C LEU A 95 10.96 5.10 -1.61
N THR A 96 12.09 4.57 -1.17
CA THR A 96 13.41 5.01 -1.62
C THR A 96 13.73 4.44 -3.01
N PRO A 97 14.63 5.07 -3.79
CA PRO A 97 15.11 4.50 -5.07
C PRO A 97 15.65 3.07 -4.91
N MET A 98 16.34 2.79 -3.82
CA MET A 98 16.87 1.45 -3.52
C MET A 98 15.74 0.44 -3.35
N THR A 99 14.70 0.76 -2.58
CA THR A 99 13.53 -0.12 -2.40
C THR A 99 12.80 -0.35 -3.73
N ILE A 100 12.61 0.71 -4.53
CA ILE A 100 11.99 0.63 -5.86
C ILE A 100 12.78 -0.31 -6.77
N LYS A 101 14.12 -0.14 -6.81
CA LYS A 101 15.01 -0.99 -7.58
C LYS A 101 14.93 -2.46 -7.15
N GLU A 102 14.96 -2.74 -5.85
CA GLU A 102 14.83 -4.09 -5.33
C GLU A 102 13.49 -4.75 -5.68
N LEU A 103 12.41 -3.97 -5.69
CA LEU A 103 11.08 -4.45 -6.13
C LEU A 103 11.06 -4.73 -7.63
N ALA A 104 11.69 -3.87 -8.47
CA ALA A 104 11.83 -4.09 -9.89
C ALA A 104 12.61 -5.39 -10.20
N ASP A 105 13.73 -5.61 -9.50
CA ASP A 105 14.60 -6.77 -9.67
C ASP A 105 13.90 -8.11 -9.38
N ILE A 106 12.81 -8.10 -8.61
CA ILE A 106 11.99 -9.27 -8.34
C ILE A 106 10.71 -9.33 -9.20
N GLY A 107 10.58 -8.42 -10.18
CA GLY A 107 9.51 -8.47 -11.18
C GLY A 107 8.28 -7.63 -10.88
N VAL A 108 8.29 -6.76 -9.86
CA VAL A 108 7.19 -5.83 -9.58
C VAL A 108 7.09 -4.80 -10.69
N LYS A 109 5.88 -4.61 -11.24
CA LYS A 109 5.59 -3.67 -12.34
C LYS A 109 4.73 -2.47 -11.94
N TYR A 110 4.03 -2.56 -10.83
CA TYR A 110 3.13 -1.51 -10.34
C TYR A 110 3.50 -1.15 -8.91
N ILE A 111 3.79 0.12 -8.66
CA ILE A 111 4.18 0.61 -7.34
C ILE A 111 3.36 1.84 -6.95
N ASP A 112 2.69 1.80 -5.79
CA ASP A 112 2.15 2.99 -5.14
C ASP A 112 3.16 3.51 -4.12
N LEU A 113 3.65 4.71 -4.34
CA LEU A 113 4.68 5.32 -3.51
C LEU A 113 4.20 5.66 -2.11
N SER A 114 2.92 5.93 -1.90
CA SER A 114 2.29 6.18 -0.59
C SER A 114 3.12 7.09 0.30
N GLY A 115 3.36 8.32 -0.15
CA GLY A 115 4.23 9.27 0.52
C GLY A 115 3.62 9.93 1.75
N LYS A 116 4.45 10.65 2.53
CA LYS A 116 4.00 11.48 3.64
C LYS A 116 3.09 12.62 3.14
N GLY A 117 2.08 12.93 3.91
CA GLY A 117 1.15 14.05 3.63
C GLY A 117 -0.30 13.75 3.99
N GLY A 118 -0.65 12.49 4.18
CA GLY A 118 -1.96 12.03 4.66
C GLY A 118 -1.89 11.51 6.09
N THR A 119 -2.55 10.38 6.32
CA THR A 119 -2.57 9.68 7.62
C THR A 119 -1.16 9.24 8.01
N ASN A 120 -0.74 9.60 9.23
CA ASN A 120 0.53 9.14 9.80
C ASN A 120 0.26 7.90 10.69
N PHE A 121 0.43 6.71 10.12
CA PHE A 121 0.19 5.47 10.84
C PHE A 121 1.17 5.27 12.00
N ILE A 122 2.41 5.75 11.89
CA ILE A 122 3.40 5.70 12.98
C ILE A 122 2.90 6.51 14.18
N GLU A 123 2.38 7.71 13.96
CA GLU A 123 1.83 8.54 15.03
C GLU A 123 0.62 7.87 15.69
N ILE A 124 -0.28 7.29 14.89
CA ILE A 124 -1.46 6.57 15.40
C ILE A 124 -1.05 5.41 16.28
N GLU A 125 -0.14 4.56 15.81
CA GLU A 125 0.31 3.38 16.56
C GLU A 125 1.10 3.77 17.81
N ASN A 126 1.94 4.82 17.73
CA ASN A 126 2.65 5.31 18.91
C ASN A 126 1.71 5.87 19.97
N ARG A 127 0.56 6.47 19.59
CA ARG A 127 -0.46 6.92 20.54
C ARG A 127 -1.14 5.77 21.30
N ARG A 128 -1.15 4.55 20.75
CA ARG A 128 -1.64 3.33 21.41
C ARG A 128 -0.67 2.79 22.46
N ARG A 129 0.61 3.17 22.38
CA ARG A 129 1.65 2.78 23.35
C ARG A 129 1.49 3.59 24.64
N LYS A 130 1.70 2.93 25.79
CA LYS A 130 1.55 3.57 27.10
C LYS A 130 2.51 4.75 27.30
N GLN A 131 3.77 4.59 26.87
CA GLN A 131 4.83 5.59 27.07
C GLN A 131 5.02 6.50 25.86
N LYS A 132 4.46 6.16 24.70
CA LYS A 132 4.59 6.90 23.42
C LYS A 132 6.05 7.18 23.05
N GLU A 133 6.94 6.26 23.39
CA GLU A 133 8.39 6.39 23.35
C GLU A 133 8.99 6.43 21.94
N LEU A 134 8.22 6.07 20.91
CA LEU A 134 8.65 6.03 19.52
C LEU A 134 8.23 7.26 18.72
N ALA A 135 7.90 8.36 19.39
CA ALA A 135 7.49 9.60 18.73
C ALA A 135 8.53 10.16 17.73
N PHE A 136 9.82 9.89 17.95
CA PHE A 136 10.89 10.29 17.04
C PHE A 136 10.82 9.66 15.65
N LEU A 137 10.08 8.55 15.49
CA LEU A 137 9.86 7.89 14.19
C LEU A 137 8.75 8.53 13.35
N GLN A 138 7.91 9.38 13.92
CA GLN A 138 6.74 9.93 13.23
C GLN A 138 7.08 10.78 12.00
N ASP A 139 8.28 11.33 11.94
CA ASP A 139 8.74 12.21 10.85
C ASP A 139 9.60 11.50 9.79
N ILE A 140 9.83 10.20 9.91
CA ILE A 140 10.61 9.44 8.91
C ILE A 140 9.88 9.37 7.56
N GLY A 141 10.67 9.15 6.51
CA GLY A 141 10.18 8.93 5.15
C GLY A 141 10.10 10.21 4.31
N MET A 142 9.63 10.05 3.09
CA MET A 142 9.54 11.08 2.06
C MET A 142 8.10 11.48 1.79
N THR A 143 7.88 12.74 1.46
CA THR A 143 6.59 13.20 0.92
C THR A 143 6.30 12.53 -0.43
N THR A 144 5.04 12.55 -0.85
CA THR A 144 4.63 12.00 -2.16
C THR A 144 5.42 12.64 -3.30
N ALA A 145 5.63 13.96 -3.27
CA ALA A 145 6.41 14.66 -4.28
C ALA A 145 7.90 14.23 -4.28
N GLN A 146 8.50 14.12 -3.08
CA GLN A 146 9.88 13.63 -2.96
C GLN A 146 10.04 12.20 -3.46
N SER A 147 9.08 11.32 -3.15
CA SER A 147 9.08 9.93 -3.62
C SER A 147 8.95 9.84 -5.14
N LEU A 148 8.12 10.68 -5.77
CA LEU A 148 8.00 10.73 -7.23
C LEU A 148 9.31 11.19 -7.89
N VAL A 149 9.94 12.25 -7.35
CA VAL A 149 11.24 12.71 -7.87
C VAL A 149 12.30 11.64 -7.69
N ALA A 150 12.33 10.98 -6.53
CA ALA A 150 13.25 9.89 -6.25
C ALA A 150 13.04 8.66 -7.16
N ALA A 151 11.79 8.34 -7.49
CA ALA A 151 11.44 7.24 -8.39
C ALA A 151 12.05 7.42 -9.79
N LYS A 152 12.21 8.67 -10.27
CA LYS A 152 12.86 8.97 -11.57
C LYS A 152 14.35 8.63 -11.61
N LEU A 153 14.97 8.38 -10.46
CA LEU A 153 16.37 7.92 -10.42
C LEU A 153 16.51 6.42 -10.70
N VAL A 154 15.40 5.73 -10.80
CA VAL A 154 15.34 4.29 -11.10
C VAL A 154 14.94 4.13 -12.57
N ASP A 155 15.87 3.64 -13.39
CA ASP A 155 15.65 3.39 -14.82
C ASP A 155 15.09 1.99 -15.03
N GLU A 156 13.80 1.84 -14.68
CA GLU A 156 13.07 0.57 -14.78
C GLU A 156 11.66 0.80 -15.33
N ASP A 157 11.13 -0.19 -16.03
CA ASP A 157 9.77 -0.20 -16.58
C ASP A 157 8.73 -0.47 -15.48
N ILE A 158 8.42 0.57 -14.71
CA ILE A 158 7.48 0.54 -13.59
C ILE A 158 6.41 1.62 -13.77
N SER A 159 5.16 1.24 -13.59
CA SER A 159 4.05 2.19 -13.48
C SER A 159 3.90 2.66 -12.03
N PHE A 160 3.94 3.97 -11.83
CA PHE A 160 3.86 4.59 -10.52
C PHE A 160 2.48 5.16 -10.23
N THR A 161 1.93 4.78 -9.08
CA THR A 161 0.79 5.46 -8.47
C THR A 161 1.30 6.41 -7.38
N ALA A 162 0.82 7.64 -7.38
CA ALA A 162 1.08 8.61 -6.34
C ALA A 162 -0.08 8.65 -5.36
N SER A 163 0.15 8.32 -4.10
CA SER A 163 -0.82 8.50 -3.03
C SER A 163 -0.17 9.09 -1.78
N GLY A 164 -0.99 9.55 -0.83
CA GLY A 164 -0.55 10.18 0.40
C GLY A 164 -0.66 11.71 0.36
N GLY A 165 -1.67 12.25 1.03
CA GLY A 165 -1.90 13.69 1.19
C GLY A 165 -2.49 14.41 -0.02
N ILE A 166 -3.04 13.71 -1.00
CA ILE A 166 -3.73 14.30 -2.16
C ILE A 166 -5.11 14.79 -1.73
N ARG A 167 -5.38 16.10 -1.89
CA ARG A 167 -6.58 16.76 -1.35
C ARG A 167 -7.45 17.44 -2.39
N ASN A 168 -6.91 17.74 -3.58
CA ASN A 168 -7.61 18.52 -4.61
C ASN A 168 -7.06 18.21 -6.00
N SER A 169 -7.70 18.76 -7.03
CA SER A 169 -7.33 18.55 -8.43
C SER A 169 -5.93 19.08 -8.77
N LEU A 170 -5.49 20.15 -8.12
CA LEU A 170 -4.13 20.68 -8.34
C LEU A 170 -3.07 19.70 -7.84
N ASP A 171 -3.29 19.02 -6.72
CA ASP A 171 -2.38 17.99 -6.23
C ASP A 171 -2.32 16.81 -7.19
N ILE A 172 -3.44 16.42 -7.81
CA ILE A 172 -3.48 15.38 -8.86
C ILE A 172 -2.59 15.79 -10.03
N VAL A 173 -2.80 17.01 -10.57
CA VAL A 173 -2.02 17.52 -11.71
C VAL A 173 -0.53 17.57 -11.37
N LYS A 174 -0.15 18.02 -10.18
CA LYS A 174 1.26 18.02 -9.74
C LYS A 174 1.86 16.61 -9.74
N CYS A 175 1.13 15.59 -9.26
CA CYS A 175 1.61 14.22 -9.26
C CYS A 175 1.82 13.70 -10.68
N LEU A 176 0.88 13.95 -11.60
CA LEU A 176 0.99 13.55 -13.01
C LEU A 176 2.19 14.26 -13.69
N VAL A 177 2.38 15.56 -13.47
CA VAL A 177 3.54 16.32 -13.98
C VAL A 177 4.86 15.77 -13.43
N LEU A 178 4.86 15.32 -12.17
CA LEU A 178 6.03 14.69 -11.55
C LEU A 178 6.28 13.26 -12.05
N GLY A 179 5.41 12.71 -12.90
CA GLY A 179 5.62 11.42 -13.57
C GLY A 179 4.87 10.26 -12.94
N ALA A 180 3.82 10.49 -12.18
CA ALA A 180 2.89 9.44 -11.80
C ALA A 180 1.98 9.07 -12.98
N ASP A 181 1.72 7.77 -13.17
CA ASP A 181 0.73 7.27 -14.13
C ASP A 181 -0.68 7.31 -13.55
N ASN A 182 -0.78 7.12 -12.24
CA ASN A 182 -2.04 7.09 -11.50
C ASN A 182 -1.93 7.91 -10.20
N VAL A 183 -3.09 8.34 -9.67
CA VAL A 183 -3.16 9.10 -8.42
C VAL A 183 -4.22 8.50 -7.51
N GLY A 184 -3.83 8.16 -6.26
CA GLY A 184 -4.70 7.63 -5.22
C GLY A 184 -5.18 8.72 -4.27
N ILE A 185 -6.49 8.78 -4.04
CA ILE A 185 -7.13 9.74 -3.13
C ILE A 185 -7.99 8.95 -2.14
N SER A 186 -7.85 9.21 -0.85
CA SER A 186 -8.67 8.59 0.19
C SER A 186 -9.35 9.60 1.11
N GLY A 187 -8.59 10.51 1.72
CA GLY A 187 -9.09 11.44 2.72
C GLY A 187 -10.24 12.33 2.24
N LEU A 188 -10.22 12.76 0.98
CA LEU A 188 -11.29 13.56 0.40
C LEU A 188 -12.61 12.77 0.36
N PHE A 189 -12.55 11.50 -0.08
CA PHE A 189 -13.75 10.65 -0.14
C PHE A 189 -14.29 10.34 1.26
N LEU A 190 -13.42 10.10 2.22
CA LEU A 190 -13.86 9.92 3.61
C LEU A 190 -14.57 11.17 4.14
N HIS A 191 -14.08 12.36 3.78
CA HIS A 191 -14.68 13.64 4.21
C HIS A 191 -16.06 13.91 3.57
N ILE A 192 -16.32 13.34 2.39
CA ILE A 192 -17.64 13.43 1.72
C ILE A 192 -18.65 12.48 2.38
N LEU A 193 -18.19 11.39 2.99
CA LEU A 193 -19.04 10.37 3.60
C LEU A 193 -19.41 10.67 5.06
N LEU A 194 -18.70 11.60 5.72
CA LEU A 194 -18.93 12.02 7.12
C LEU A 194 -19.75 13.31 7.20
#